data_5998d4a5817e4ef2f5ef42157218d77b
#
_entry.id   5998d4a5817e4ef2f5ef42157218d77b
#
_cell.length_a   1.000
_cell.length_b   1.000
_cell.length_c   1.000
_cell.angle_alpha   90.00
_cell.angle_beta   90.00
_cell.angle_gamma   90.00
#
_symmetry.space_group_name_H-M   'P 1'
#
loop_
_entity.id
_entity.type
_entity.pdbx_description
1 polymer ?
#
loop_
_entity_poly.entity_id
_entity_poly.type
_entity_poly.pdbx_seq_one_letter_code
_entity_poly.pdbx_strand_id
1 'polypeptide(L)'
;MPKKKKLRIKINIKKIKKTEKISLKQRLFFIPSLISCGSILCGLWAIFLCITTTNIEAAILLIVLAGILDAFDGRTARFLGVSGKFGIELDSLADFISFGIAPMLIYFCYFNWSEILFSYAILSIFPVCMSLRLARFNTIALEPIKEKKITDFRKNFFFGLAAPIGAIALLLPIITNIINYWGFSNTNYAIAYAFAISLLLVIPVPIFSHKMFHFGFKKKMNTAFTIFALLFVIFLIYNPLHCILIMSAMYCLTIPFSIIIYNKGIAKIESELYYAK
;
A
#
# COMPACT_ATOMS: atom_id res chain seq x y z
N MET A 1 27.39 55.97 -3.14
CA MET A 1 25.99 55.57 -2.77
C MET A 1 25.28 54.53 -3.65
N PRO A 2 25.77 54.03 -4.82
CA PRO A 2 24.96 53.09 -5.66
C PRO A 2 25.05 51.60 -5.20
N LYS A 3 26.08 51.13 -4.50
CA LYS A 3 26.24 49.72 -4.10
C LYS A 3 25.20 49.23 -3.06
N LYS A 4 24.84 50.09 -2.07
CA LYS A 4 23.83 49.73 -1.05
C LYS A 4 22.42 49.55 -1.63
N LYS A 5 22.03 50.32 -2.66
CA LYS A 5 20.74 50.26 -3.32
C LYS A 5 20.61 48.96 -4.17
N LYS A 6 21.66 48.57 -4.89
CA LYS A 6 21.73 47.27 -5.63
C LYS A 6 21.65 46.06 -4.71
N LEU A 7 22.26 46.12 -3.53
CA LEU A 7 22.23 45.01 -2.55
C LEU A 7 20.83 44.85 -1.94
N ARG A 8 20.14 45.93 -1.57
CA ARG A 8 18.73 45.89 -1.09
C ARG A 8 17.77 45.35 -2.11
N ILE A 9 17.92 45.71 -3.38
CA ILE A 9 17.10 45.19 -4.48
C ILE A 9 17.31 43.69 -4.67
N LYS A 10 18.55 43.19 -4.67
CA LYS A 10 18.88 41.78 -4.75
C LYS A 10 18.33 40.96 -3.58
N ILE A 11 18.36 41.49 -2.37
CA ILE A 11 17.80 40.85 -1.16
C ILE A 11 16.26 40.80 -1.26
N ASN A 12 15.61 41.86 -1.74
CA ASN A 12 14.17 41.92 -1.89
C ASN A 12 13.67 40.94 -2.98
N ILE A 13 14.37 40.85 -4.12
CA ILE A 13 14.05 39.88 -5.20
C ILE A 13 14.23 38.44 -4.71
N LYS A 14 15.28 38.14 -3.93
CA LYS A 14 15.46 36.81 -3.31
C LYS A 14 14.34 36.47 -2.33
N LYS A 15 13.90 37.47 -1.54
CA LYS A 15 12.81 37.30 -0.57
C LYS A 15 11.47 37.08 -1.26
N ILE A 16 11.16 37.82 -2.33
CA ILE A 16 9.95 37.66 -3.14
C ILE A 16 9.92 36.30 -3.83
N LYS A 17 11.03 35.89 -4.51
CA LYS A 17 11.13 34.55 -5.13
C LYS A 17 11.02 33.42 -4.12
N LYS A 18 11.51 33.59 -2.89
CA LYS A 18 11.37 32.62 -1.82
C LYS A 18 9.92 32.50 -1.33
N THR A 19 9.21 33.65 -1.22
CA THR A 19 7.80 33.69 -0.82
C THR A 19 6.89 33.10 -1.89
N GLU A 20 7.10 33.43 -3.17
CA GLU A 20 6.37 32.80 -4.29
C GLU A 20 6.60 31.29 -4.36
N LYS A 21 7.84 30.85 -4.16
CA LYS A 21 8.18 29.42 -4.18
C LYS A 21 7.54 28.64 -3.01
N ILE A 22 7.37 29.29 -1.86
CA ILE A 22 6.65 28.74 -0.69
C ILE A 22 5.14 28.67 -0.98
N SER A 23 4.55 29.75 -1.53
CA SER A 23 3.14 29.79 -1.92
C SER A 23 2.78 28.73 -2.98
N LEU A 24 3.62 28.54 -3.99
CA LEU A 24 3.47 27.52 -5.02
C LEU A 24 3.57 26.10 -4.43
N LYS A 25 4.54 25.84 -3.55
CA LYS A 25 4.65 24.56 -2.84
C LYS A 25 3.43 24.27 -1.97
N GLN A 26 2.88 25.27 -1.30
CA GLN A 26 1.67 25.13 -0.50
C GLN A 26 0.46 24.76 -1.36
N ARG A 27 0.29 25.36 -2.54
CA ARG A 27 -0.77 25.00 -3.49
C ARG A 27 -0.60 23.60 -4.07
N LEU A 28 0.61 23.23 -4.43
CA LEU A 28 0.93 21.90 -4.98
C LEU A 28 0.77 20.77 -3.93
N PHE A 29 0.84 21.09 -2.64
CA PHE A 29 0.63 20.17 -1.54
C PHE A 29 -0.80 19.58 -1.50
N PHE A 30 -1.80 20.33 -1.98
CA PHE A 30 -3.18 19.87 -2.01
C PHE A 30 -3.42 18.75 -3.04
N ILE A 31 -2.62 18.65 -4.11
CA ILE A 31 -2.84 17.66 -5.17
C ILE A 31 -2.70 16.20 -4.66
N PRO A 32 -1.60 15.80 -3.99
CA PRO A 32 -1.52 14.47 -3.40
C PRO A 32 -2.62 14.22 -2.36
N SER A 33 -2.91 15.22 -1.52
CA SER A 33 -3.94 15.10 -0.49
C SER A 33 -5.35 14.86 -1.07
N LEU A 34 -5.67 15.45 -2.23
CA LEU A 34 -6.93 15.20 -2.93
C LEU A 34 -7.00 13.76 -3.46
N ILE A 35 -5.87 13.19 -3.89
CA ILE A 35 -5.82 11.80 -4.34
C ILE A 35 -6.04 10.85 -3.16
N SER A 36 -5.41 11.11 -1.99
CA SER A 36 -5.66 10.34 -0.76
C SER A 36 -7.13 10.46 -0.30
N CYS A 37 -7.74 11.66 -0.40
CA CYS A 37 -9.17 11.84 -0.16
C CYS A 37 -10.03 11.03 -1.14
N GLY A 38 -9.62 10.92 -2.41
CA GLY A 38 -10.24 10.06 -3.41
C GLY A 38 -10.22 8.58 -3.00
N SER A 39 -9.10 8.10 -2.43
CA SER A 39 -9.00 6.75 -1.87
C SER A 39 -10.01 6.54 -0.74
N ILE A 40 -10.12 7.49 0.20
CA ILE A 40 -11.13 7.44 1.29
C ILE A 40 -12.54 7.34 0.72
N LEU A 41 -12.87 8.16 -0.28
CA LEU A 41 -14.19 8.13 -0.92
C LEU A 41 -14.48 6.77 -1.55
N CYS A 42 -13.51 6.16 -2.25
CA CYS A 42 -13.66 4.81 -2.79
C CYS A 42 -13.95 3.78 -1.68
N GLY A 43 -13.25 3.84 -0.56
CA GLY A 43 -13.50 2.98 0.59
C GLY A 43 -14.91 3.16 1.17
N LEU A 44 -15.35 4.39 1.37
CA LEU A 44 -16.70 4.71 1.87
C LEU A 44 -17.80 4.28 0.89
N TRP A 45 -17.62 4.50 -0.41
CA TRP A 45 -18.55 4.02 -1.43
C TRP A 45 -18.60 2.50 -1.51
N ALA A 46 -17.47 1.81 -1.31
CA ALA A 46 -17.44 0.34 -1.24
C ALA A 46 -18.30 -0.17 -0.07
N ILE A 47 -18.21 0.44 1.10
CA ILE A 47 -19.07 0.13 2.26
C ILE A 47 -20.54 0.41 1.92
N PHE A 48 -20.85 1.57 1.34
CA PHE A 48 -22.20 1.94 0.98
C PHE A 48 -22.82 0.93 0.00
N LEU A 49 -22.13 0.54 -1.07
CA LEU A 49 -22.60 -0.44 -2.02
C LEU A 49 -22.85 -1.82 -1.38
N CYS A 50 -21.96 -2.23 -0.48
CA CYS A 50 -22.10 -3.49 0.23
C CYS A 50 -23.38 -3.55 1.07
N ILE A 51 -23.69 -2.44 1.78
CA ILE A 51 -24.85 -2.39 2.71
C ILE A 51 -26.16 -2.18 1.96
N THR A 52 -26.18 -1.36 0.90
CA THR A 52 -27.41 -0.92 0.25
C THR A 52 -27.82 -1.76 -0.95
N THR A 53 -26.85 -2.15 -1.78
CA THR A 53 -27.12 -2.81 -3.08
C THR A 53 -26.71 -4.27 -3.12
N THR A 54 -25.99 -4.77 -2.11
CA THR A 54 -25.36 -6.10 -2.09
C THR A 54 -24.46 -6.38 -3.29
N ASN A 55 -24.03 -5.33 -4.01
CA ASN A 55 -23.14 -5.45 -5.16
C ASN A 55 -21.69 -5.56 -4.68
N ILE A 56 -21.32 -6.76 -4.26
CA ILE A 56 -20.01 -7.04 -3.69
C ILE A 56 -18.88 -6.90 -4.72
N GLU A 57 -19.12 -7.24 -5.98
CA GLU A 57 -18.11 -7.08 -7.04
C GLU A 57 -17.69 -5.63 -7.20
N ALA A 58 -18.66 -4.72 -7.31
CA ALA A 58 -18.38 -3.29 -7.41
C ALA A 58 -17.67 -2.76 -6.16
N ALA A 59 -18.05 -3.25 -4.96
CA ALA A 59 -17.38 -2.88 -3.72
C ALA A 59 -15.89 -3.32 -3.72
N ILE A 60 -15.59 -4.54 -4.17
CA ILE A 60 -14.21 -5.02 -4.30
C ILE A 60 -13.42 -4.19 -5.31
N LEU A 61 -14.02 -3.85 -6.46
CA LEU A 61 -13.36 -3.03 -7.48
C LEU A 61 -13.06 -1.61 -6.98
N LEU A 62 -13.91 -1.04 -6.12
CA LEU A 62 -13.63 0.24 -5.46
C LEU A 62 -12.46 0.14 -4.47
N ILE A 63 -12.28 -0.97 -3.76
CA ILE A 63 -11.09 -1.18 -2.93
C ILE A 63 -9.82 -1.26 -3.79
N VAL A 64 -9.89 -1.92 -4.94
CA VAL A 64 -8.75 -1.95 -5.89
C VAL A 64 -8.44 -0.55 -6.43
N LEU A 65 -9.48 0.21 -6.79
CA LEU A 65 -9.32 1.60 -7.23
C LEU A 65 -8.71 2.47 -6.13
N ALA A 66 -9.14 2.30 -4.87
CA ALA A 66 -8.52 2.97 -3.73
C ALA A 66 -7.02 2.66 -3.64
N GLY A 67 -6.60 1.40 -3.85
CA GLY A 67 -5.19 1.01 -3.87
C GLY A 67 -4.39 1.62 -5.03
N ILE A 68 -5.02 1.82 -6.18
CA ILE A 68 -4.40 2.52 -7.31
C ILE A 68 -4.20 3.99 -6.94
N LEU A 69 -5.21 4.66 -6.38
CA LEU A 69 -5.12 6.06 -5.94
C LEU A 69 -4.04 6.25 -4.87
N ASP A 70 -3.97 5.37 -3.88
CA ASP A 70 -2.92 5.33 -2.86
C ASP A 70 -1.51 5.24 -3.49
N ALA A 71 -1.30 4.34 -4.46
CA ALA A 71 -0.03 4.26 -5.16
C ALA A 71 0.34 5.53 -5.94
N PHE A 72 -0.66 6.29 -6.40
CA PHE A 72 -0.47 7.53 -7.14
C PHE A 72 -0.17 8.73 -6.24
N ASP A 73 -0.79 8.86 -5.06
CA ASP A 73 -0.59 10.03 -4.19
C ASP A 73 0.85 10.11 -3.67
N GLY A 74 1.41 9.00 -3.22
CA GLY A 74 2.81 8.94 -2.80
C GLY A 74 3.81 9.21 -3.93
N ARG A 75 3.50 8.78 -5.17
CA ARG A 75 4.33 9.11 -6.35
C ARG A 75 4.23 10.59 -6.69
N THR A 76 3.02 11.14 -6.68
CA THR A 76 2.74 12.55 -6.97
C THR A 76 3.40 13.47 -5.94
N ALA A 77 3.32 13.14 -4.65
CA ALA A 77 3.99 13.89 -3.58
C ALA A 77 5.51 13.95 -3.76
N ARG A 78 6.12 12.82 -4.13
CA ARG A 78 7.58 12.75 -4.43
C ARG A 78 7.94 13.52 -5.69
N PHE A 79 7.16 13.40 -6.75
CA PHE A 79 7.40 14.09 -8.02
C PHE A 79 7.32 15.61 -7.85
N LEU A 80 6.33 16.10 -7.09
CA LEU A 80 6.15 17.53 -6.82
C LEU A 80 7.10 18.07 -5.73
N GLY A 81 7.83 17.19 -5.01
CA GLY A 81 8.70 17.57 -3.91
C GLY A 81 7.98 18.22 -2.73
N VAL A 82 6.72 17.81 -2.48
CA VAL A 82 5.82 18.39 -1.47
C VAL A 82 5.50 17.40 -0.34
N SER A 83 6.33 16.40 -0.12
CA SER A 83 6.17 15.46 0.99
C SER A 83 6.23 16.19 2.34
N GLY A 84 5.24 15.99 3.19
CA GLY A 84 5.14 16.62 4.51
C GLY A 84 4.46 15.71 5.53
N LYS A 85 4.57 16.04 6.83
CA LYS A 85 3.98 15.27 7.93
C LYS A 85 2.47 15.09 7.76
N PHE A 86 1.75 16.14 7.37
CA PHE A 86 0.31 16.06 7.14
C PHE A 86 -0.07 15.05 6.06
N GLY A 87 0.70 14.99 4.95
CA GLY A 87 0.43 14.01 3.88
C GLY A 87 0.61 12.56 4.36
N ILE A 88 1.64 12.29 5.18
CA ILE A 88 1.90 10.97 5.76
C ILE A 88 0.77 10.55 6.71
N GLU A 89 0.27 11.47 7.54
CA GLU A 89 -0.85 11.19 8.46
C GLU A 89 -2.16 10.97 7.70
N LEU A 90 -2.44 11.81 6.67
CA LEU A 90 -3.63 11.66 5.83
C LEU A 90 -3.62 10.34 5.06
N ASP A 91 -2.48 9.95 4.49
CA ASP A 91 -2.23 8.68 3.82
C ASP A 91 -2.54 7.50 4.75
N SER A 92 -2.02 7.53 5.99
CA SER A 92 -2.29 6.49 7.00
C SER A 92 -3.77 6.40 7.39
N LEU A 93 -4.48 7.53 7.47
CA LEU A 93 -5.93 7.55 7.72
C LEU A 93 -6.71 7.02 6.53
N ALA A 94 -6.30 7.36 5.31
CA ALA A 94 -6.88 6.84 4.08
C ALA A 94 -6.71 5.33 3.98
N ASP A 95 -5.49 4.82 4.23
CA ASP A 95 -5.18 3.40 4.28
C ASP A 95 -6.06 2.66 5.31
N PHE A 96 -6.20 3.22 6.51
CA PHE A 96 -7.00 2.62 7.57
C PHE A 96 -8.48 2.47 7.18
N ILE A 97 -9.06 3.49 6.56
CA ILE A 97 -10.46 3.45 6.12
C ILE A 97 -10.62 2.51 4.93
N SER A 98 -9.81 2.69 3.89
CA SER A 98 -9.97 1.99 2.61
C SER A 98 -9.50 0.54 2.64
N PHE A 99 -8.48 0.22 3.44
CA PHE A 99 -7.87 -1.12 3.49
C PHE A 99 -8.01 -1.81 4.85
N GLY A 100 -8.46 -1.09 5.89
CA GLY A 100 -8.77 -1.67 7.20
C GLY A 100 -10.26 -1.88 7.39
N ILE A 101 -11.03 -0.80 7.42
CA ILE A 101 -12.46 -0.84 7.76
C ILE A 101 -13.31 -1.38 6.61
N ALA A 102 -13.11 -0.84 5.39
CA ALA A 102 -13.98 -1.18 4.27
C ALA A 102 -13.92 -2.68 3.89
N PRO A 103 -12.74 -3.33 3.75
CA PRO A 103 -12.67 -4.76 3.46
C PRO A 103 -13.29 -5.62 4.56
N MET A 104 -13.13 -5.25 5.84
CA MET A 104 -13.74 -5.97 6.96
C MET A 104 -15.27 -5.92 6.88
N LEU A 105 -15.84 -4.75 6.61
CA LEU A 105 -17.28 -4.60 6.47
C LEU A 105 -17.84 -5.35 5.24
N ILE A 106 -17.14 -5.30 4.09
CA ILE A 106 -17.50 -6.09 2.92
C ILE A 106 -17.50 -7.58 3.25
N TYR A 107 -16.47 -8.05 3.97
CA TYR A 107 -16.36 -9.44 4.39
C TYR A 107 -17.48 -9.82 5.33
N PHE A 108 -17.81 -8.96 6.29
CA PHE A 108 -18.91 -9.17 7.22
C PHE A 108 -20.27 -9.22 6.50
N CYS A 109 -20.53 -8.32 5.55
CA CYS A 109 -21.80 -8.28 4.82
C CYS A 109 -21.98 -9.46 3.86
N TYR A 110 -20.89 -10.05 3.35
CA TYR A 110 -20.96 -11.13 2.38
C TYR A 110 -21.42 -12.46 2.96
N PHE A 111 -20.93 -12.81 4.15
CA PHE A 111 -21.22 -14.11 4.78
C PHE A 111 -22.44 -14.04 5.70
N ASN A 112 -23.26 -15.09 5.70
CA ASN A 112 -24.39 -15.25 6.62
C ASN A 112 -23.90 -15.88 7.92
N TRP A 113 -23.66 -15.06 8.93
CA TRP A 113 -23.11 -15.49 10.22
C TRP A 113 -24.18 -16.06 11.12
N SER A 114 -23.96 -17.26 11.66
CA SER A 114 -24.83 -17.86 12.70
C SER A 114 -24.75 -17.10 14.03
N GLU A 115 -23.51 -16.68 14.39
CA GLU A 115 -23.22 -15.95 15.61
C GLU A 115 -22.69 -14.54 15.24
N ILE A 116 -23.61 -13.59 14.98
CA ILE A 116 -23.31 -12.27 14.44
C ILE A 116 -22.34 -11.51 15.34
N LEU A 117 -22.59 -11.45 16.67
CA LEU A 117 -21.77 -10.68 17.61
C LEU A 117 -20.35 -11.24 17.70
N PHE A 118 -20.21 -12.57 17.79
CA PHE A 118 -18.92 -13.24 17.87
C PHE A 118 -18.10 -13.05 16.57
N SER A 119 -18.75 -13.21 15.42
CA SER A 119 -18.11 -13.04 14.12
C SER A 119 -17.64 -11.61 13.92
N TYR A 120 -18.46 -10.63 14.28
CA TYR A 120 -18.10 -9.21 14.21
C TYR A 120 -16.92 -8.88 15.14
N ALA A 121 -16.90 -9.42 16.36
CA ALA A 121 -15.80 -9.21 17.30
C ALA A 121 -14.47 -9.73 16.77
N ILE A 122 -14.45 -10.94 16.16
CA ILE A 122 -13.23 -11.50 15.56
C ILE A 122 -12.82 -10.70 14.33
N LEU A 123 -13.75 -10.35 13.43
CA LEU A 123 -13.44 -9.58 12.23
C LEU A 123 -12.91 -8.18 12.57
N SER A 124 -13.34 -7.58 13.69
CA SER A 124 -12.84 -6.30 14.20
C SER A 124 -11.35 -6.32 14.53
N ILE A 125 -10.74 -7.49 14.71
CA ILE A 125 -9.30 -7.64 14.91
C ILE A 125 -8.53 -7.21 13.67
N PHE A 126 -9.10 -7.39 12.46
CA PHE A 126 -8.43 -7.02 11.22
C PHE A 126 -8.08 -5.52 11.14
N PRO A 127 -9.03 -4.57 11.29
CA PRO A 127 -8.69 -3.13 11.28
C PRO A 127 -7.80 -2.74 12.47
N VAL A 128 -7.89 -3.40 13.63
CA VAL A 128 -6.95 -3.18 14.75
C VAL A 128 -5.52 -3.58 14.34
N CYS A 129 -5.34 -4.75 13.75
CA CYS A 129 -4.04 -5.20 13.24
C CYS A 129 -3.51 -4.28 12.13
N MET A 130 -4.41 -3.76 11.27
CA MET A 130 -4.06 -2.78 10.24
C MET A 130 -3.54 -1.49 10.87
N SER A 131 -4.22 -0.95 11.89
CA SER A 131 -3.78 0.27 12.58
C SER A 131 -2.42 0.09 13.27
N LEU A 132 -2.19 -1.05 13.94
CA LEU A 132 -0.89 -1.38 14.54
C LEU A 132 0.23 -1.45 13.50
N ARG A 133 -0.07 -2.04 12.34
CA ARG A 133 0.86 -2.10 11.21
C ARG A 133 1.23 -0.71 10.70
N LEU A 134 0.24 0.16 10.47
CA LEU A 134 0.45 1.53 9.98
C LEU A 134 1.25 2.36 11.00
N ALA A 135 0.90 2.28 12.29
CA ALA A 135 1.63 2.96 13.36
C ALA A 135 3.10 2.52 13.41
N ARG A 136 3.35 1.20 13.30
CA ARG A 136 4.72 0.67 13.28
C ARG A 136 5.49 1.13 12.05
N PHE A 137 4.87 1.18 10.88
CA PHE A 137 5.52 1.64 9.65
C PHE A 137 5.95 3.11 9.78
N ASN A 138 5.08 3.96 10.33
CA ASN A 138 5.37 5.37 10.55
C ASN A 138 6.51 5.58 11.56
N THR A 139 6.57 4.77 12.63
CA THR A 139 7.64 4.89 13.65
C THR A 139 8.99 4.41 13.15
N ILE A 140 9.05 3.28 12.43
CA ILE A 140 10.31 2.74 11.87
C ILE A 140 10.92 3.72 10.84
N ALA A 141 10.10 4.46 10.12
CA ALA A 141 10.59 5.48 9.17
C ALA A 141 11.35 6.62 9.87
N LEU A 142 11.19 6.79 11.18
CA LEU A 142 11.80 7.86 11.99
C LEU A 142 13.06 7.44 12.73
N GLU A 143 13.38 6.14 12.85
CA GLU A 143 14.52 5.65 13.62
C GLU A 143 15.82 5.62 12.80
N PRO A 144 16.91 6.28 13.27
CA PRO A 144 18.24 6.17 12.66
C PRO A 144 18.87 4.82 13.05
N ILE A 145 19.13 3.96 12.07
CA ILE A 145 19.80 2.67 12.29
C ILE A 145 21.31 2.90 12.39
N LYS A 146 21.96 2.34 13.44
CA LYS A 146 23.37 2.58 13.79
C LYS A 146 24.38 2.03 12.76
N GLU A 147 24.06 0.99 11.98
CA GLU A 147 25.00 0.39 11.02
C GLU A 147 24.56 0.59 9.55
N LYS A 148 25.37 1.35 8.80
CA LYS A 148 25.08 1.76 7.43
C LYS A 148 24.90 0.58 6.45
N LYS A 149 25.73 -0.47 6.55
CA LYS A 149 25.65 -1.66 5.66
C LYS A 149 24.34 -2.44 5.83
N ILE A 150 23.95 -2.71 7.07
CA ILE A 150 22.69 -3.41 7.39
C ILE A 150 21.50 -2.55 6.98
N THR A 151 21.59 -1.23 7.21
CA THR A 151 20.55 -0.27 6.81
C THR A 151 20.32 -0.26 5.31
N ASP A 152 21.39 -0.22 4.52
CA ASP A 152 21.28 -0.14 3.07
C ASP A 152 20.74 -1.46 2.48
N PHE A 153 21.07 -2.62 3.07
CA PHE A 153 20.48 -3.90 2.70
C PHE A 153 18.99 -3.98 3.06
N ARG A 154 18.61 -3.56 4.28
CA ARG A 154 17.21 -3.54 4.75
C ARG A 154 16.31 -2.62 3.92
N LYS A 155 16.84 -1.56 3.31
CA LYS A 155 16.08 -0.67 2.39
C LYS A 155 15.57 -1.38 1.13
N ASN A 156 16.10 -2.55 0.81
CA ASN A 156 15.64 -3.36 -0.32
C ASN A 156 14.43 -4.24 0.04
N PHE A 157 14.03 -4.26 1.31
CA PHE A 157 12.90 -5.06 1.80
C PHE A 157 11.90 -4.17 2.54
N PHE A 158 10.61 -4.45 2.33
CA PHE A 158 9.53 -3.97 3.16
C PHE A 158 9.23 -4.99 4.26
N PHE A 159 8.88 -4.53 5.46
CA PHE A 159 8.53 -5.40 6.58
C PHE A 159 7.02 -5.42 6.80
N GLY A 160 6.39 -6.57 6.50
CA GLY A 160 4.96 -6.81 6.59
C GLY A 160 4.23 -6.59 5.25
N LEU A 161 2.99 -7.10 5.17
CA LEU A 161 2.13 -6.96 3.99
C LEU A 161 1.80 -5.47 3.75
N ALA A 162 1.79 -5.02 2.49
CA ALA A 162 1.28 -3.69 2.16
C ALA A 162 -0.24 -3.59 2.46
N ALA A 163 -0.75 -2.40 2.87
CA ALA A 163 -2.15 -2.23 3.25
C ALA A 163 -3.13 -2.69 2.16
N PRO A 164 -2.99 -2.28 0.89
CA PRO A 164 -3.88 -2.75 -0.18
C PRO A 164 -3.84 -4.27 -0.37
N ILE A 165 -2.65 -4.88 -0.20
CA ILE A 165 -2.50 -6.33 -0.36
C ILE A 165 -3.14 -7.09 0.79
N GLY A 166 -3.04 -6.57 2.03
CA GLY A 166 -3.74 -7.12 3.18
C GLY A 166 -5.27 -7.09 3.01
N ALA A 167 -5.80 -6.00 2.47
CA ALA A 167 -7.21 -5.85 2.14
C ALA A 167 -7.67 -6.88 1.09
N ILE A 168 -6.92 -7.01 0.00
CA ILE A 168 -7.21 -8.00 -1.06
C ILE A 168 -7.08 -9.42 -0.50
N ALA A 169 -6.07 -9.70 0.32
CA ALA A 169 -5.91 -11.02 0.94
C ALA A 169 -7.12 -11.40 1.79
N LEU A 170 -7.67 -10.45 2.58
CA LEU A 170 -8.91 -10.69 3.32
C LEU A 170 -10.08 -11.04 2.38
N LEU A 171 -10.20 -10.35 1.25
CA LEU A 171 -11.32 -10.51 0.31
C LEU A 171 -11.18 -11.72 -0.64
N LEU A 172 -10.04 -12.43 -0.65
CA LEU A 172 -9.82 -13.57 -1.55
C LEU A 172 -10.90 -14.66 -1.49
N PRO A 173 -11.40 -15.10 -0.31
CA PRO A 173 -12.48 -16.10 -0.26
C PRO A 173 -13.75 -15.64 -0.97
N ILE A 174 -14.06 -14.35 -0.88
CA ILE A 174 -15.24 -13.77 -1.58
C ILE A 174 -15.00 -13.78 -3.09
N ILE A 175 -13.80 -13.35 -3.52
CA ILE A 175 -13.42 -13.31 -4.94
C ILE A 175 -13.50 -14.71 -5.55
N THR A 176 -12.98 -15.72 -4.84
CA THR A 176 -13.02 -17.12 -5.32
C THR A 176 -14.45 -17.66 -5.37
N ASN A 177 -15.33 -17.29 -4.43
CA ASN A 177 -16.73 -17.65 -4.45
C ASN A 177 -17.46 -17.04 -5.66
N ILE A 178 -17.24 -15.76 -5.94
CA ILE A 178 -17.86 -15.04 -7.06
C ILE A 178 -17.44 -15.65 -8.40
N ILE A 179 -16.19 -16.06 -8.54
CA ILE A 179 -15.65 -16.66 -9.78
C ILE A 179 -16.02 -18.15 -9.90
N ASN A 180 -16.77 -18.71 -8.94
CA ASN A 180 -17.10 -20.14 -8.87
C ASN A 180 -15.86 -21.08 -8.80
N TYR A 181 -14.74 -20.58 -8.31
CA TYR A 181 -13.63 -21.40 -7.86
C TYR A 181 -13.88 -21.84 -6.40
N TRP A 182 -12.92 -22.44 -5.78
CA TRP A 182 -12.98 -22.97 -4.42
C TRP A 182 -13.25 -21.87 -3.38
N GLY A 183 -14.51 -21.63 -3.06
CA GLY A 183 -14.89 -20.69 -2.01
C GLY A 183 -15.25 -21.38 -0.71
N PHE A 184 -15.16 -20.64 0.41
CA PHE A 184 -15.61 -21.13 1.70
C PHE A 184 -17.12 -21.09 1.79
N SER A 185 -17.78 -22.27 1.78
CA SER A 185 -19.22 -22.38 2.08
C SER A 185 -19.48 -22.30 3.59
N ASN A 186 -18.49 -22.67 4.41
CA ASN A 186 -18.61 -22.72 5.86
C ASN A 186 -18.05 -21.45 6.49
N THR A 187 -18.89 -20.73 7.24
CA THR A 187 -18.56 -19.48 7.92
C THR A 187 -17.44 -19.62 8.96
N ASN A 188 -17.29 -20.79 9.58
CA ASN A 188 -16.20 -21.05 10.55
C ASN A 188 -14.83 -20.99 9.89
N TYR A 189 -14.69 -21.54 8.67
CA TYR A 189 -13.43 -21.41 7.93
C TYR A 189 -13.18 -19.97 7.49
N ALA A 190 -14.24 -19.23 7.15
CA ALA A 190 -14.12 -17.82 6.80
C ALA A 190 -13.64 -16.97 8.00
N ILE A 191 -14.15 -17.22 9.21
CA ILE A 191 -13.67 -16.56 10.44
C ILE A 191 -12.21 -16.91 10.72
N ALA A 192 -11.87 -18.21 10.69
CA ALA A 192 -10.50 -18.65 10.95
C ALA A 192 -9.50 -18.05 9.93
N TYR A 193 -9.88 -17.97 8.66
CA TYR A 193 -9.09 -17.33 7.61
C TYR A 193 -8.89 -15.84 7.88
N ALA A 194 -9.97 -15.09 8.18
CA ALA A 194 -9.89 -13.67 8.47
C ALA A 194 -9.01 -13.39 9.69
N PHE A 195 -9.10 -14.21 10.72
CA PHE A 195 -8.23 -14.13 11.89
C PHE A 195 -6.76 -14.38 11.54
N ALA A 196 -6.46 -15.41 10.74
CA ALA A 196 -5.10 -15.72 10.29
C ALA A 196 -4.50 -14.58 9.47
N ILE A 197 -5.27 -13.98 8.54
CA ILE A 197 -4.82 -12.81 7.76
C ILE A 197 -4.59 -11.60 8.67
N SER A 198 -5.43 -11.39 9.70
CA SER A 198 -5.25 -10.30 10.67
C SER A 198 -3.92 -10.43 11.41
N LEU A 199 -3.56 -11.62 11.87
CA LEU A 199 -2.27 -11.87 12.51
C LEU A 199 -1.09 -11.68 11.53
N LEU A 200 -1.26 -12.10 10.29
CA LEU A 200 -0.21 -11.97 9.26
C LEU A 200 0.14 -10.51 8.96
N LEU A 201 -0.80 -9.57 9.14
CA LEU A 201 -0.55 -8.14 8.99
C LEU A 201 0.46 -7.59 10.01
N VAL A 202 0.43 -8.13 11.23
CA VAL A 202 1.31 -7.67 12.32
C VAL A 202 2.71 -8.28 12.24
N ILE A 203 2.85 -9.47 11.63
CA ILE A 203 4.13 -10.16 11.53
C ILE A 203 5.07 -9.41 10.57
N PRO A 204 6.31 -9.09 11.00
CA PRO A 204 7.28 -8.36 10.17
C PRO A 204 7.95 -9.27 9.13
N VAL A 205 7.20 -9.77 8.17
CA VAL A 205 7.75 -10.58 7.08
C VAL A 205 8.55 -9.70 6.13
N PRO A 206 9.83 -10.00 5.83
CA PRO A 206 10.59 -9.25 4.84
C PRO A 206 10.08 -9.57 3.43
N ILE A 207 9.62 -8.54 2.71
CA ILE A 207 9.08 -8.65 1.35
C ILE A 207 9.90 -7.77 0.42
N PHE A 208 10.11 -8.19 -0.82
CA PHE A 208 10.88 -7.45 -1.80
C PHE A 208 10.34 -6.04 -2.04
N SER A 209 11.23 -5.04 -1.96
CA SER A 209 10.92 -3.68 -2.39
C SER A 209 11.07 -3.53 -3.91
N HIS A 210 10.25 -2.69 -4.54
CA HIS A 210 10.37 -2.31 -5.95
C HIS A 210 11.80 -1.86 -6.36
N LYS A 211 12.62 -1.42 -5.41
CA LYS A 211 14.00 -0.98 -5.68
C LYS A 211 14.92 -2.10 -6.15
N MET A 212 14.58 -3.35 -5.85
CA MET A 212 15.38 -4.51 -6.25
C MET A 212 15.22 -4.85 -7.74
N PHE A 213 14.11 -4.43 -8.36
CA PHE A 213 13.79 -4.68 -9.76
C PHE A 213 14.22 -3.52 -10.68
N HIS A 214 15.43 -2.97 -10.49
CA HIS A 214 16.04 -2.11 -11.48
C HIS A 214 16.56 -2.96 -12.64
N PHE A 215 15.62 -3.47 -13.45
CA PHE A 215 15.94 -4.03 -14.76
C PHE A 215 16.35 -2.90 -15.67
N GLY A 216 17.64 -2.85 -16.04
CA GLY A 216 18.11 -2.08 -17.21
C GLY A 216 17.49 -2.66 -18.47
N PHE A 217 16.26 -2.29 -18.78
CA PHE A 217 15.54 -2.77 -19.97
C PHE A 217 16.26 -2.32 -21.24
N LYS A 218 16.88 -3.25 -21.97
CA LYS A 218 17.39 -3.01 -23.32
C LYS A 218 16.21 -2.60 -24.24
N LYS A 219 16.44 -1.65 -25.12
CA LYS A 219 15.41 -1.02 -26.00
C LYS A 219 14.48 -2.03 -26.73
N LYS A 220 14.98 -3.23 -27.05
CA LYS A 220 14.23 -4.31 -27.72
C LYS A 220 13.23 -5.02 -26.81
N MET A 221 13.44 -4.99 -25.48
CA MET A 221 12.54 -5.59 -24.47
C MET A 221 11.37 -4.67 -24.13
N ASN A 222 11.48 -3.36 -24.41
CA ASN A 222 10.42 -2.38 -24.19
C ASN A 222 9.16 -2.67 -25.04
N THR A 223 9.31 -3.11 -26.31
CA THR A 223 8.16 -3.35 -27.20
C THR A 223 7.34 -4.57 -26.73
N ALA A 224 8.01 -5.68 -26.41
CA ALA A 224 7.35 -6.86 -25.86
C ALA A 224 6.68 -6.57 -24.51
N PHE A 225 7.35 -5.81 -23.65
CA PHE A 225 6.79 -5.37 -22.36
C PHE A 225 5.58 -4.44 -22.55
N THR A 226 5.62 -3.54 -23.52
CA THR A 226 4.49 -2.64 -23.84
C THR A 226 3.28 -3.44 -24.34
N ILE A 227 3.51 -4.41 -25.23
CA ILE A 227 2.44 -5.29 -25.73
C ILE A 227 1.85 -6.12 -24.57
N PHE A 228 2.71 -6.71 -23.73
CA PHE A 228 2.26 -7.46 -22.55
C PHE A 228 1.45 -6.60 -21.57
N ALA A 229 1.91 -5.37 -21.30
CA ALA A 229 1.21 -4.42 -20.44
C ALA A 229 -0.16 -4.04 -21.03
N LEU A 230 -0.25 -3.87 -22.35
CA LEU A 230 -1.50 -3.54 -23.02
C LEU A 230 -2.48 -4.72 -22.99
N LEU A 231 -2.02 -5.94 -23.25
CA LEU A 231 -2.82 -7.15 -23.11
C LEU A 231 -3.29 -7.37 -21.66
N PHE A 232 -2.42 -7.09 -20.69
CA PHE A 232 -2.75 -7.17 -19.28
C PHE A 232 -3.84 -6.15 -18.89
N VAL A 233 -3.77 -4.92 -19.39
CA VAL A 233 -4.80 -3.89 -19.16
C VAL A 233 -6.13 -4.33 -19.80
N ILE A 234 -6.11 -4.87 -21.01
CA ILE A 234 -7.31 -5.42 -21.65
C ILE A 234 -7.90 -6.55 -20.80
N PHE A 235 -7.09 -7.50 -20.36
CA PHE A 235 -7.54 -8.61 -19.50
C PHE A 235 -8.10 -8.11 -18.16
N LEU A 236 -7.51 -7.07 -17.57
CA LEU A 236 -7.99 -6.44 -16.34
C LEU A 236 -9.35 -5.76 -16.52
N ILE A 237 -9.63 -5.19 -17.70
CA ILE A 237 -10.93 -4.57 -17.99
C ILE A 237 -12.04 -5.65 -18.15
N TYR A 238 -11.72 -6.75 -18.84
CA TYR A 238 -12.72 -7.81 -19.12
C TYR A 238 -12.93 -8.77 -17.93
N ASN A 239 -11.86 -9.05 -17.17
CA ASN A 239 -11.87 -10.03 -16.07
C ASN A 239 -11.14 -9.52 -14.83
N PRO A 240 -11.61 -8.44 -14.17
CA PRO A 240 -10.88 -7.81 -13.07
C PRO A 240 -10.65 -8.75 -11.89
N LEU A 241 -11.64 -9.56 -11.50
CA LEU A 241 -11.53 -10.46 -10.36
C LEU A 241 -10.51 -11.59 -10.59
N HIS A 242 -10.48 -12.17 -11.81
CA HIS A 242 -9.44 -13.15 -12.16
C HIS A 242 -8.04 -12.54 -12.12
N CYS A 243 -7.90 -11.28 -12.57
CA CYS A 243 -6.64 -10.56 -12.53
C CYS A 243 -6.14 -10.38 -11.09
N ILE A 244 -7.04 -9.99 -10.18
CA ILE A 244 -6.75 -9.84 -8.75
C ILE A 244 -6.32 -11.17 -8.14
N LEU A 245 -7.01 -12.26 -8.48
CA LEU A 245 -6.67 -13.60 -8.00
C LEU A 245 -5.28 -14.03 -8.45
N ILE A 246 -4.96 -13.87 -9.74
CA ILE A 246 -3.66 -14.22 -10.31
C ILE A 246 -2.55 -13.38 -9.66
N MET A 247 -2.75 -12.08 -9.54
CA MET A 247 -1.76 -11.18 -8.92
C MET A 247 -1.52 -11.51 -7.45
N SER A 248 -2.57 -11.82 -6.69
CA SER A 248 -2.43 -12.21 -5.28
C SER A 248 -1.71 -13.56 -5.13
N ALA A 249 -1.99 -14.53 -5.99
CA ALA A 249 -1.28 -15.81 -6.01
C ALA A 249 0.22 -15.62 -6.33
N MET A 250 0.54 -14.82 -7.35
CA MET A 250 1.93 -14.49 -7.69
C MET A 250 2.64 -13.78 -6.53
N TYR A 251 1.96 -12.85 -5.85
CA TYR A 251 2.52 -12.18 -4.69
C TYR A 251 2.80 -13.15 -3.54
N CYS A 252 1.87 -14.05 -3.22
CA CYS A 252 2.07 -15.08 -2.20
C CYS A 252 3.30 -15.96 -2.50
N LEU A 253 3.54 -16.30 -3.77
CA LEU A 253 4.72 -17.06 -4.18
C LEU A 253 6.03 -16.28 -3.95
N THR A 254 6.02 -14.95 -3.99
CA THR A 254 7.24 -14.15 -3.75
C THR A 254 7.64 -14.11 -2.27
N ILE A 255 6.73 -14.35 -1.33
CA ILE A 255 7.00 -14.27 0.12
C ILE A 255 8.09 -15.25 0.57
N PRO A 256 8.02 -16.57 0.30
CA PRO A 256 9.04 -17.51 0.76
C PRO A 256 10.41 -17.21 0.15
N PHE A 257 10.46 -16.80 -1.14
CA PHE A 257 11.71 -16.39 -1.77
C PHE A 257 12.33 -15.16 -1.09
N SER A 258 11.49 -14.20 -0.73
CA SER A 258 11.94 -12.99 -0.05
C SER A 258 12.56 -13.30 1.33
N ILE A 259 11.93 -14.17 2.10
CA ILE A 259 12.42 -14.59 3.41
C ILE A 259 13.79 -15.29 3.29
N ILE A 260 13.92 -16.22 2.33
CA ILE A 260 15.18 -16.96 2.12
C ILE A 260 16.31 -16.00 1.74
N ILE A 261 16.06 -15.06 0.81
CA ILE A 261 17.08 -14.12 0.34
C ILE A 261 17.45 -13.13 1.44
N TYR A 262 16.47 -12.67 2.22
CA TYR A 262 16.72 -11.79 3.36
C TYR A 262 17.63 -12.46 4.41
N ASN A 263 17.29 -13.69 4.84
CA ASN A 263 18.05 -14.40 5.85
C ASN A 263 19.49 -14.71 5.39
N LYS A 264 19.67 -15.15 4.13
CA LYS A 264 21.01 -15.36 3.55
C LYS A 264 21.82 -14.07 3.47
N GLY A 265 21.19 -12.96 3.10
CA GLY A 265 21.85 -11.67 2.99
C GLY A 265 22.29 -11.11 4.35
N ILE A 266 21.46 -11.20 5.38
CA ILE A 266 21.82 -10.77 6.73
C ILE A 266 22.97 -11.64 7.28
N ALA A 267 22.87 -12.95 7.19
CA ALA A 267 23.92 -13.87 7.65
C ALA A 267 25.29 -13.59 7.00
N LYS A 268 25.29 -13.24 5.69
CA LYS A 268 26.53 -12.86 4.98
C LYS A 268 27.12 -11.55 5.51
N ILE A 269 26.28 -10.53 5.74
CA ILE A 269 26.73 -9.22 6.25
C ILE A 269 27.27 -9.36 7.68
N GLU A 270 26.61 -10.14 8.52
CA GLU A 270 27.05 -10.40 9.90
C GLU A 270 28.40 -11.12 9.93
N SER A 271 28.60 -12.13 9.05
CA SER A 271 29.90 -12.81 8.92
C SER A 271 31.00 -11.83 8.47
N GLU A 272 30.76 -10.98 7.47
CA GLU A 272 31.72 -9.98 7.02
C GLU A 272 32.10 -8.97 8.14
N LEU A 273 31.14 -8.58 8.97
CA LEU A 273 31.38 -7.67 10.11
C LEU A 273 32.14 -8.36 11.24
N TYR A 274 31.95 -9.66 11.43
CA TYR A 274 32.68 -10.45 12.43
C TYR A 274 34.16 -10.59 12.06
N TYR A 275 34.49 -10.84 10.79
CA TYR A 275 35.88 -10.96 10.32
C TYR A 275 36.57 -9.60 10.10
N ALA A 276 35.84 -8.48 10.13
CA ALA A 276 36.39 -7.14 9.99
C ALA A 276 36.74 -6.46 11.33
N LYS A 277 36.39 -7.09 12.45
CA LYS A 277 36.79 -6.73 13.82
C LYS A 277 38.00 -7.51 14.25
#